data_45fd134500ac048c6472141bcb818a83
#
_entry.id   45fd134500ac048c6472141bcb818a83
#
_cell.length_a   1.000
_cell.length_b   1.000
_cell.length_c   1.000
_cell.angle_alpha   90.00
_cell.angle_beta   90.00
_cell.angle_gamma   90.00
#
_symmetry.space_group_name_H-M   'P 1'
#
loop_
_entity.id
_entity.type
_entity.pdbx_description
1 polymer ?
#
loop_
_entity_poly.entity_id
_entity_poly.type
_entity_poly.pdbx_seq_one_letter_code
_entity_poly.pdbx_strand_id
1 'polypeptide(L)'
;MHTYSFEKLEVWQLARTFRKSIYLLTAKFPKEETFGLISQIKRSVSSIGACLAEGSGKITMKDKAHYTNMAYTTTLETLNHLIAAMDLDYITNEEYLTYRSKIENITIKLSGLRNSQINASNP
;
A
#
# COMPACT_ATOMS: atom_id res chain seq x y z
N MET A 1 5.76 -12.68 23.21
CA MET A 1 6.19 -11.31 22.93
C MET A 1 5.01 -10.36 22.78
N HIS A 2 5.26 -9.07 22.90
CA HIS A 2 4.19 -8.08 22.77
C HIS A 2 3.73 -7.95 21.31
N THR A 3 2.42 -7.83 21.09
CA THR A 3 1.84 -7.55 19.75
C THR A 3 1.40 -6.10 19.71
N TYR A 4 1.96 -5.32 18.78
CA TYR A 4 1.62 -3.91 18.62
C TYR A 4 0.29 -3.75 17.90
N SER A 5 -0.39 -2.62 18.13
CA SER A 5 -1.75 -2.40 17.61
C SER A 5 -1.84 -2.49 16.08
N PHE A 6 -0.86 -1.98 15.34
CA PHE A 6 -0.91 -2.03 13.87
C PHE A 6 -0.85 -3.46 13.34
N GLU A 7 -0.19 -4.38 14.05
CA GLU A 7 -0.10 -5.77 13.63
C GLU A 7 -1.48 -6.46 13.59
N LYS A 8 -2.45 -5.92 14.33
CA LYS A 8 -3.82 -6.43 14.39
C LYS A 8 -4.74 -5.80 13.33
N LEU A 9 -4.29 -4.74 12.65
CA LEU A 9 -5.08 -4.09 11.61
C LEU A 9 -5.17 -4.98 10.37
N GLU A 10 -6.39 -5.27 9.95
CA GLU A 10 -6.61 -6.08 8.75
C GLU A 10 -5.93 -5.46 7.52
N VAL A 11 -6.05 -4.15 7.35
CA VAL A 11 -5.48 -3.47 6.19
C VAL A 11 -3.94 -3.51 6.22
N TRP A 12 -3.32 -3.51 7.40
CA TRP A 12 -1.87 -3.66 7.50
C TRP A 12 -1.45 -5.08 7.07
N GLN A 13 -2.22 -6.10 7.48
CA GLN A 13 -1.96 -7.48 7.06
C GLN A 13 -2.08 -7.61 5.53
N LEU A 14 -3.08 -6.97 4.93
CA LEU A 14 -3.24 -6.93 3.47
C LEU A 14 -2.06 -6.24 2.79
N ALA A 15 -1.61 -5.09 3.33
CA ALA A 15 -0.47 -4.36 2.81
C ALA A 15 0.82 -5.21 2.87
N ARG A 16 1.02 -5.93 3.96
CA ARG A 16 2.14 -6.84 4.16
C ARG A 16 2.16 -7.95 3.10
N THR A 17 1.04 -8.59 2.89
CA THR A 17 0.90 -9.65 1.89
C THR A 17 1.07 -9.11 0.48
N PHE A 18 0.50 -7.94 0.21
CA PHE A 18 0.62 -7.27 -1.09
C PHE A 18 2.07 -6.90 -1.40
N ARG A 19 2.80 -6.37 -0.41
CA ARG A 19 4.23 -6.08 -0.57
C ARG A 19 5.01 -7.31 -1.03
N LYS A 20 4.78 -8.45 -0.38
CA LYS A 20 5.43 -9.70 -0.75
C LYS A 20 5.10 -10.08 -2.19
N SER A 21 3.84 -9.98 -2.59
CA SER A 21 3.41 -10.34 -3.95
C SER A 21 4.03 -9.42 -5.00
N ILE A 22 4.18 -8.12 -4.71
CA ILE A 22 4.84 -7.17 -5.62
C ILE A 22 6.33 -7.50 -5.77
N TYR A 23 7.01 -7.85 -4.68
CA TYR A 23 8.42 -8.25 -4.76
C TYR A 23 8.60 -9.48 -5.65
N LEU A 24 7.70 -10.44 -5.56
CA LEU A 24 7.73 -11.62 -6.44
C LEU A 24 7.44 -11.24 -7.89
N LEU A 25 6.48 -10.35 -8.12
CA LEU A 25 6.12 -9.89 -9.48
C LEU A 25 7.29 -9.17 -10.15
N THR A 26 7.97 -8.28 -9.42
CA THR A 26 9.06 -7.47 -9.99
C THR A 26 10.30 -8.29 -10.35
N ALA A 27 10.42 -9.53 -9.82
CA ALA A 27 11.54 -10.40 -10.14
C ALA A 27 11.60 -10.74 -11.65
N LYS A 28 10.48 -10.65 -12.36
CA LYS A 28 10.43 -10.92 -13.81
C LYS A 28 10.56 -9.66 -14.67
N PHE A 29 10.67 -8.47 -14.07
CA PHE A 29 10.90 -7.24 -14.81
C PHE A 29 12.31 -7.23 -15.39
N PRO A 30 12.54 -6.49 -16.51
CA PRO A 30 13.89 -6.38 -17.08
C PRO A 30 14.89 -5.79 -16.09
N LYS A 31 16.13 -6.26 -16.14
CA LYS A 31 17.21 -5.77 -15.27
C LYS A 31 17.49 -4.29 -15.43
N GLU A 32 17.20 -3.73 -16.61
CA GLU A 32 17.32 -2.30 -16.88
C GLU A 32 16.47 -1.46 -15.95
N GLU A 33 15.40 -2.03 -15.37
CA GLU A 33 14.50 -1.35 -14.44
C GLU A 33 14.92 -1.47 -12.98
N THR A 34 16.06 -2.08 -12.67
CA THR A 34 16.51 -2.28 -11.29
C THR A 34 16.53 -0.98 -10.49
N PHE A 35 17.04 0.10 -11.06
CA PHE A 35 17.10 1.43 -10.43
C PHE A 35 15.99 2.37 -10.92
N GLY A 36 15.07 1.87 -11.73
CA GLY A 36 13.93 2.59 -12.26
C GLY A 36 12.64 2.07 -11.64
N LEU A 37 11.79 1.45 -12.46
CA LEU A 37 10.44 1.02 -12.07
C LEU A 37 10.45 0.01 -10.92
N ILE A 38 11.40 -0.93 -10.90
CA ILE A 38 11.51 -1.91 -9.81
C ILE A 38 11.73 -1.20 -8.49
N SER A 39 12.71 -0.28 -8.43
CA SER A 39 13.00 0.50 -7.23
C SER A 39 11.79 1.31 -6.77
N GLN A 40 11.11 1.98 -7.71
CA GLN A 40 9.96 2.84 -7.40
C GLN A 40 8.77 2.05 -6.85
N ILE A 41 8.44 0.92 -7.46
CA ILE A 41 7.29 0.13 -7.01
C ILE A 41 7.55 -0.57 -5.68
N LYS A 42 8.78 -1.04 -5.45
CA LYS A 42 9.17 -1.64 -4.17
C LYS A 42 9.10 -0.61 -3.05
N ARG A 43 9.57 0.60 -3.30
CA ARG A 43 9.53 1.70 -2.33
C ARG A 43 8.09 2.05 -1.98
N SER A 44 7.24 2.25 -2.97
CA SER A 44 5.85 2.64 -2.72
C SER A 44 5.06 1.54 -2.01
N VAL A 45 5.18 0.29 -2.44
CA VAL A 45 4.45 -0.81 -1.79
C VAL A 45 4.91 -1.05 -0.35
N SER A 46 6.18 -0.81 -0.06
CA SER A 46 6.71 -0.92 1.32
C SER A 46 6.22 0.21 2.20
N SER A 47 6.01 1.41 1.63
CA SER A 47 5.55 2.59 2.38
C SER A 47 4.10 2.48 2.85
N ILE A 48 3.26 1.67 2.22
CA ILE A 48 1.86 1.51 2.64
C ILE A 48 1.81 1.02 4.10
N GLY A 49 2.45 -0.10 4.38
CA GLY A 49 2.50 -0.67 5.73
C GLY A 49 3.26 0.21 6.70
N ALA A 50 4.35 0.84 6.24
CA ALA A 50 5.15 1.75 7.07
C ALA A 50 4.32 2.93 7.57
N CYS A 51 3.51 3.55 6.70
CA CYS A 51 2.62 4.65 7.09
C CYS A 51 1.59 4.21 8.12
N LEU A 52 1.02 3.02 7.95
CA LEU A 52 0.05 2.46 8.91
C LEU A 52 0.70 2.21 10.27
N ALA A 53 1.89 1.64 10.28
CA ALA A 53 2.62 1.37 11.52
C ALA A 53 2.96 2.66 12.25
N GLU A 54 3.52 3.65 11.54
CA GLU A 54 3.85 4.95 12.13
C GLU A 54 2.61 5.66 12.65
N GLY A 55 1.51 5.65 11.87
CA GLY A 55 0.26 6.27 12.27
C GLY A 55 -0.32 5.68 13.54
N SER A 56 -0.18 4.38 13.73
CA SER A 56 -0.68 3.71 14.94
C SER A 56 -0.01 4.21 16.22
N GLY A 57 1.22 4.73 16.09
CA GLY A 57 1.96 5.30 17.21
C GLY A 57 1.64 6.77 17.50
N LYS A 58 0.82 7.43 16.69
CA LYS A 58 0.44 8.82 16.92
C LYS A 58 -0.59 8.91 18.04
N ILE A 59 -0.57 10.02 18.78
CA ILE A 59 -1.42 10.18 19.97
C ILE A 59 -2.85 10.57 19.59
N THR A 60 -3.02 11.51 18.62
CA THR A 60 -4.34 12.02 18.25
C THR A 60 -4.93 11.26 17.05
N MET A 61 -6.25 11.19 16.99
CA MET A 61 -6.95 10.63 15.84
C MET A 61 -6.70 11.43 14.58
N LYS A 62 -6.55 12.75 14.68
CA LYS A 62 -6.20 13.62 13.56
C LYS A 62 -4.86 13.20 12.93
N ASP A 63 -3.85 12.97 13.76
CA ASP A 63 -2.54 12.55 13.29
C ASP A 63 -2.58 11.13 12.72
N LYS A 64 -3.34 10.23 13.34
CA LYS A 64 -3.56 8.89 12.81
C LYS A 64 -4.20 8.93 11.42
N ALA A 65 -5.23 9.76 11.24
CA ALA A 65 -5.92 9.94 9.96
C ALA A 65 -4.97 10.48 8.88
N HIS A 66 -4.07 11.38 9.25
CA HIS A 66 -3.06 11.90 8.33
C HIS A 66 -2.18 10.78 7.77
N TYR A 67 -1.69 9.89 8.64
CA TYR A 67 -0.85 8.77 8.21
C TYR A 67 -1.63 7.72 7.43
N THR A 68 -2.90 7.48 7.78
CA THR A 68 -3.77 6.60 7.00
C THR A 68 -3.98 7.18 5.60
N ASN A 69 -4.15 8.49 5.48
CA ASN A 69 -4.26 9.14 4.18
C ASN A 69 -2.96 9.02 3.36
N MET A 70 -1.80 9.11 4.00
CA MET A 70 -0.52 8.88 3.34
C MET A 70 -0.44 7.45 2.79
N ALA A 71 -0.91 6.46 3.56
CA ALA A 71 -0.99 5.07 3.08
C ALA A 71 -1.91 4.96 1.87
N TYR A 72 -3.03 5.67 1.88
CA TYR A 72 -3.99 5.70 0.76
C TYR A 72 -3.34 6.26 -0.51
N THR A 73 -2.72 7.44 -0.42
CA THR A 73 -2.09 8.07 -1.59
C THR A 73 -0.89 7.25 -2.10
N THR A 74 -0.16 6.61 -1.20
CA THR A 74 0.95 5.73 -1.56
C THR A 74 0.46 4.47 -2.29
N THR A 75 -0.72 3.97 -1.92
CA THR A 75 -1.35 2.85 -2.64
C THR A 75 -1.70 3.26 -4.07
N LEU A 76 -2.18 4.49 -4.27
CA LEU A 76 -2.42 5.02 -5.62
C LEU A 76 -1.12 5.16 -6.41
N GLU A 77 -0.02 5.56 -5.77
CA GLU A 77 1.30 5.59 -6.41
C GLU A 77 1.69 4.19 -6.89
N THR A 78 1.46 3.18 -6.07
CA THR A 78 1.74 1.78 -6.44
C THR A 78 0.92 1.35 -7.66
N LEU A 79 -0.36 1.74 -7.71
CA LEU A 79 -1.21 1.50 -8.88
C LEU A 79 -0.64 2.17 -10.13
N ASN A 80 -0.18 3.40 -10.00
CA ASN A 80 0.46 4.11 -11.13
C ASN A 80 1.64 3.30 -11.69
N HIS A 81 2.47 2.74 -10.82
CA HIS A 81 3.62 1.93 -11.25
C HIS A 81 3.18 0.61 -11.89
N LEU A 82 2.09 0.01 -11.43
CA LEU A 82 1.53 -1.19 -12.06
C LEU A 82 1.00 -0.90 -13.46
N ILE A 83 0.36 0.25 -13.64
CA ILE A 83 -0.10 0.70 -14.96
C ILE A 83 1.09 0.86 -15.90
N ALA A 84 2.18 1.48 -15.42
CA ALA A 84 3.40 1.62 -16.21
C ALA A 84 3.97 0.25 -16.61
N ALA A 85 3.97 -0.72 -15.69
CA ALA A 85 4.45 -2.07 -15.97
C ALA A 85 3.60 -2.76 -17.04
N MET A 86 2.28 -2.55 -17.01
CA MET A 86 1.38 -3.08 -18.02
C MET A 86 1.65 -2.42 -19.38
N ASP A 87 1.77 -1.09 -19.40
CA ASP A 87 2.03 -0.34 -20.63
C ASP A 87 3.32 -0.75 -21.31
N LEU A 88 4.33 -1.14 -20.53
CA LEU A 88 5.64 -1.58 -21.01
C LEU A 88 5.70 -3.07 -21.27
N ASP A 89 4.59 -3.77 -21.15
CA ASP A 89 4.48 -5.22 -21.37
C ASP A 89 5.35 -6.07 -20.40
N TYR A 90 5.65 -5.54 -19.22
CA TYR A 90 6.37 -6.30 -18.19
C TYR A 90 5.47 -7.28 -17.47
N ILE A 91 4.16 -7.02 -17.46
CA ILE A 91 3.13 -7.90 -16.89
C ILE A 91 2.01 -8.08 -17.90
N THR A 92 1.29 -9.18 -17.79
CA THR A 92 0.12 -9.43 -18.64
C THR A 92 -1.07 -8.61 -18.14
N ASN A 93 -2.09 -8.45 -19.00
CA ASN A 93 -3.33 -7.81 -18.61
C ASN A 93 -4.01 -8.58 -17.45
N GLU A 94 -3.95 -9.91 -17.48
CA GLU A 94 -4.51 -10.75 -16.43
C GLU A 94 -3.82 -10.51 -15.09
N GLU A 95 -2.49 -10.45 -15.09
CA GLU A 95 -1.72 -10.14 -13.88
C GLU A 95 -2.07 -8.75 -13.37
N TYR A 96 -2.15 -7.76 -14.25
CA TYR A 96 -2.53 -6.41 -13.89
C TYR A 96 -3.88 -6.39 -13.18
N LEU A 97 -4.89 -7.05 -13.72
CA LEU A 97 -6.24 -7.08 -13.13
C LEU A 97 -6.23 -7.74 -11.75
N THR A 98 -5.43 -8.79 -11.57
CA THR A 98 -5.28 -9.46 -10.27
C THR A 98 -4.69 -8.52 -9.22
N TYR A 99 -3.62 -7.82 -9.57
CA TYR A 99 -2.97 -6.87 -8.65
C TYR A 99 -3.81 -5.62 -8.42
N ARG A 100 -4.50 -5.14 -9.44
CA ARG A 100 -5.44 -4.03 -9.30
C ARG A 100 -6.57 -4.36 -8.33
N SER A 101 -7.08 -5.57 -8.37
CA SER A 101 -8.12 -6.03 -7.43
C SER A 101 -7.64 -5.96 -5.98
N LYS A 102 -6.37 -6.32 -5.72
CA LYS A 102 -5.77 -6.20 -4.38
C LYS A 102 -5.69 -4.75 -3.94
N ILE A 103 -5.31 -3.85 -4.85
CA ILE A 103 -5.26 -2.41 -4.58
C ILE A 103 -6.65 -1.86 -4.25
N GLU A 104 -7.67 -2.26 -4.99
CA GLU A 104 -9.04 -1.81 -4.73
C GLU A 104 -9.49 -2.21 -3.32
N ASN A 105 -9.21 -3.44 -2.91
CA ASN A 105 -9.52 -3.91 -1.57
C ASN A 105 -8.79 -3.10 -0.49
N ILE A 106 -7.50 -2.81 -0.70
CA ILE A 106 -6.70 -2.00 0.23
C ILE A 106 -7.25 -0.58 0.32
N THR A 107 -7.54 0.07 -0.81
CA THR A 107 -8.03 1.46 -0.81
C THR A 107 -9.40 1.59 -0.15
N ILE A 108 -10.29 0.62 -0.34
CA ILE A 108 -11.59 0.60 0.33
C ILE A 108 -11.40 0.56 1.85
N LYS A 109 -10.53 -0.31 2.34
CA LYS A 109 -10.27 -0.45 3.77
C LYS A 109 -9.55 0.76 4.35
N LEU A 110 -8.60 1.33 3.62
CA LEU A 110 -7.92 2.57 4.05
C LEU A 110 -8.89 3.74 4.13
N SER A 111 -9.79 3.86 3.16
CA SER A 111 -10.81 4.91 3.16
C SER A 111 -11.74 4.76 4.38
N GLY A 112 -12.16 3.54 4.68
CA GLY A 112 -13.00 3.27 5.86
C GLY A 112 -12.30 3.62 7.17
N LEU A 113 -11.03 3.22 7.30
CA LEU A 113 -10.22 3.52 8.50
C LEU A 113 -10.03 5.03 8.65
N ARG A 114 -9.65 5.71 7.58
CA ARG A 114 -9.45 7.17 7.57
C ARG A 114 -10.71 7.90 8.00
N ASN A 115 -11.87 7.53 7.44
CA ASN A 115 -13.14 8.16 7.78
C ASN A 115 -13.52 7.93 9.24
N SER A 116 -13.29 6.71 9.75
CA SER A 116 -13.50 6.40 11.16
C SER A 116 -12.63 7.27 12.07
N GLN A 117 -11.36 7.46 11.72
CA GLN A 117 -10.43 8.30 12.48
C GLN A 117 -10.83 9.77 12.43
N ILE A 118 -11.23 10.28 11.26
CA ILE A 118 -11.70 11.65 11.10
C ILE A 118 -12.95 11.90 11.95
N ASN A 119 -13.92 10.99 11.92
CA ASN A 119 -15.14 11.11 12.69
C ASN A 119 -14.87 11.06 14.20
N ALA A 120 -13.89 10.28 14.64
CA ALA A 120 -13.50 10.22 16.04
C ALA A 120 -12.79 11.50 16.51
N SER A 121 -12.16 12.27 15.61
CA SER A 121 -11.48 13.53 15.93
C SER A 121 -12.43 14.73 15.97
N ASN A 122 -13.66 14.56 15.50
CA ASN A 122 -14.71 15.60 15.50
C ASN A 122 -15.77 15.24 16.52
N PRO A 123 -15.68 15.73 17.77
CA PRO A 123 -16.65 15.44 18.82
C PRO A 123 -18.05 15.96 18.52
#